data_1d1f6bc3eff9f5de2f9df3d6be408b4c
#
_entry.id   1d1f6bc3eff9f5de2f9df3d6be408b4c
#
_cell.length_a   1.000
_cell.length_b   1.000
_cell.length_c   1.000
_cell.angle_alpha   90.00
_cell.angle_beta   90.00
_cell.angle_gamma   90.00
#
_symmetry.space_group_name_H-M   'P 1'
#
loop_
_entity.id
_entity.type
_entity.pdbx_description
1 polymer ?
#
loop_
_entity_poly.entity_id
_entity_poly.type
_entity_poly.pdbx_seq_one_letter_code
_entity_poly.pdbx_strand_id
1 'polypeptide(L)'
;KETKEKDKYMIDSSAFQGKKAAYYTLGCKLNFSETSTFGKMLEDMGVITAKKGEKADICLINTCSVTEVADHKCRQAIHRMVRNNPGAFVIVTGCYAQLESENVSKIEGVDLVLGANEKANLIQYLSDAWAQKFAQENGLAALAPQNGDAAALHQHYSVKTKEIKTFQPSCSRGNRTRYFLKVQ
;
A
#
# COMPACT_ATOMS: atom_id res chain seq x y z
N LYS A 1 12.01 -31.63 -5.64
CA LYS A 1 12.09 -30.38 -6.47
C LYS A 1 11.24 -29.23 -5.92
N GLU A 2 10.52 -29.40 -4.80
CA GLU A 2 9.63 -28.37 -4.20
C GLU A 2 10.28 -27.53 -3.07
N THR A 3 11.53 -27.76 -2.74
CA THR A 3 12.19 -27.10 -1.59
C THR A 3 13.03 -25.88 -1.94
N LYS A 4 13.13 -25.49 -3.21
CA LYS A 4 14.00 -24.36 -3.65
C LYS A 4 13.29 -23.03 -3.90
N GLU A 5 11.96 -22.97 -3.77
CA GLU A 5 11.18 -21.74 -4.03
C GLU A 5 10.81 -20.97 -2.76
N LYS A 6 10.99 -21.57 -1.56
CA LYS A 6 10.65 -20.92 -0.28
C LYS A 6 11.72 -19.98 0.28
N ASP A 7 12.95 -20.07 -0.19
CA ASP A 7 14.08 -19.29 0.36
C ASP A 7 14.34 -17.98 -0.36
N LYS A 8 13.49 -17.59 -1.33
CA LYS A 8 13.77 -16.44 -2.20
C LYS A 8 13.40 -15.09 -1.60
N TYR A 9 12.59 -15.04 -0.53
CA TYR A 9 12.16 -13.78 0.08
C TYR A 9 12.01 -13.92 1.60
N MET A 10 13.13 -13.99 2.33
CA MET A 10 13.09 -13.67 3.76
C MET A 10 12.91 -12.15 3.88
N ILE A 11 11.65 -11.71 3.85
CA ILE A 11 11.30 -10.32 4.17
C ILE A 11 11.63 -10.13 5.64
N ASP A 12 12.55 -9.22 5.95
CA ASP A 12 12.83 -8.86 7.32
C ASP A 12 11.63 -8.15 7.94
N SER A 13 10.77 -8.93 8.59
CA SER A 13 9.58 -8.41 9.27
C SER A 13 9.91 -7.67 10.56
N SER A 14 11.17 -7.70 11.03
CA SER A 14 11.58 -7.08 12.29
C SER A 14 11.35 -5.56 12.29
N ALA A 15 11.52 -4.91 11.14
CA ALA A 15 11.29 -3.47 10.96
C ALA A 15 9.82 -3.05 11.13
N PHE A 16 8.88 -4.00 11.01
CA PHE A 16 7.44 -3.75 11.07
C PHE A 16 6.79 -4.15 12.40
N GLN A 17 7.52 -4.89 13.24
CA GLN A 17 7.01 -5.33 14.54
C GLN A 17 6.58 -4.18 15.43
N GLY A 18 5.31 -4.20 15.86
CA GLY A 18 4.72 -3.17 16.72
C GLY A 18 4.42 -1.83 16.04
N LYS A 19 4.72 -1.68 14.74
CA LYS A 19 4.31 -0.50 13.96
C LYS A 19 2.80 -0.42 13.86
N LYS A 20 2.25 0.78 13.80
CA LYS A 20 0.82 1.00 13.69
C LYS A 20 0.40 1.34 12.28
N ALA A 21 -0.64 0.69 11.77
CA ALA A 21 -1.21 0.97 10.46
C ALA A 21 -2.61 1.58 10.56
N ALA A 22 -2.84 2.65 9.80
CA ALA A 22 -4.15 3.23 9.59
C ALA A 22 -4.64 2.94 8.17
N TYR A 23 -5.91 2.59 8.04
CA TYR A 23 -6.53 2.23 6.77
C TYR A 23 -7.63 3.22 6.42
N TYR A 24 -7.64 3.67 5.18
CA TYR A 24 -8.70 4.51 4.65
C TYR A 24 -9.19 3.93 3.31
N THR A 25 -10.48 3.61 3.23
CA THR A 25 -11.07 2.99 2.05
C THR A 25 -12.12 3.91 1.46
N LEU A 26 -11.94 4.27 0.21
CA LEU A 26 -12.92 4.93 -0.63
C LEU A 26 -13.51 3.93 -1.63
N GLY A 27 -14.81 4.06 -1.92
CA GLY A 27 -15.46 3.35 -2.99
C GLY A 27 -16.34 2.18 -2.57
N CYS A 28 -16.23 1.08 -3.29
CA CYS A 28 -17.20 0.00 -3.25
C CYS A 28 -16.86 -1.09 -2.22
N LYS A 29 -17.74 -2.09 -2.13
CA LYS A 29 -17.56 -3.26 -1.26
C LYS A 29 -16.28 -4.04 -1.56
N LEU A 30 -15.84 -4.05 -2.83
CA LEU A 30 -14.60 -4.71 -3.24
C LEU A 30 -13.38 -4.03 -2.63
N ASN A 31 -13.32 -2.70 -2.64
CA ASN A 31 -12.22 -1.95 -2.02
C ASN A 31 -12.12 -2.24 -0.51
N PHE A 32 -13.27 -2.38 0.17
CA PHE A 32 -13.27 -2.76 1.59
C PHE A 32 -12.77 -4.17 1.82
N SER A 33 -13.13 -5.12 0.95
CA SER A 33 -12.62 -6.49 1.00
C SER A 33 -11.11 -6.53 0.79
N GLU A 34 -10.61 -5.80 -0.19
CA GLU A 34 -9.18 -5.68 -0.47
C GLU A 34 -8.42 -5.07 0.71
N THR A 35 -8.92 -3.98 1.28
CA THR A 35 -8.30 -3.34 2.45
C THR A 35 -8.23 -4.30 3.64
N SER A 36 -9.26 -5.11 3.86
CA SER A 36 -9.25 -6.14 4.91
C SER A 36 -8.16 -7.20 4.66
N THR A 37 -7.93 -7.56 3.41
CA THR A 37 -6.85 -8.48 3.02
C THR A 37 -5.48 -7.86 3.27
N PHE A 38 -5.28 -6.61 2.89
CA PHE A 38 -4.03 -5.88 3.15
C PHE A 38 -3.77 -5.72 4.66
N GLY A 39 -4.83 -5.42 5.44
CA GLY A 39 -4.73 -5.38 6.89
C GLY A 39 -4.22 -6.70 7.46
N LYS A 40 -4.75 -7.83 6.99
CA LYS A 40 -4.30 -9.15 7.41
C LYS A 40 -2.84 -9.43 7.01
N MET A 41 -2.43 -9.06 5.80
CA MET A 41 -1.03 -9.21 5.36
C MET A 41 -0.08 -8.42 6.26
N LEU A 42 -0.44 -7.20 6.66
CA LEU A 42 0.37 -6.38 7.55
C LEU A 42 0.36 -6.91 9.00
N GLU A 43 -0.79 -7.40 9.49
CA GLU A 43 -0.88 -8.06 10.81
C GLU A 43 0.01 -9.31 10.88
N ASP A 44 0.09 -10.11 9.81
CA ASP A 44 0.96 -11.29 9.73
C ASP A 44 2.46 -10.91 9.79
N MET A 45 2.81 -9.65 9.50
CA MET A 45 4.15 -9.08 9.70
C MET A 45 4.36 -8.44 11.08
N GLY A 46 3.37 -8.47 11.95
CA GLY A 46 3.45 -7.88 13.30
C GLY A 46 3.04 -6.41 13.37
N VAL A 47 2.44 -5.87 12.31
CA VAL A 47 1.87 -4.53 12.31
C VAL A 47 0.53 -4.53 13.07
N ILE A 48 0.28 -3.50 13.88
CA ILE A 48 -0.92 -3.37 14.69
C ILE A 48 -1.86 -2.34 14.05
N THR A 49 -3.15 -2.65 13.96
CA THR A 49 -4.13 -1.67 13.48
C THR A 49 -4.27 -0.51 14.47
N ALA A 50 -4.01 0.72 14.01
CA ALA A 50 -4.14 1.94 14.80
C ALA A 50 -5.61 2.16 15.21
N LYS A 51 -5.85 2.55 16.46
CA LYS A 51 -7.17 2.94 16.94
C LYS A 51 -7.55 4.33 16.42
N LYS A 52 -8.83 4.63 16.44
CA LYS A 52 -9.34 5.95 16.03
C LYS A 52 -8.68 7.07 16.85
N GLY A 53 -8.01 7.99 16.14
CA GLY A 53 -7.31 9.12 16.77
C GLY A 53 -5.84 8.85 17.14
N GLU A 54 -5.36 7.62 17.01
CA GLU A 54 -3.93 7.33 17.13
C GLU A 54 -3.19 7.70 15.85
N LYS A 55 -1.94 8.14 16.00
CA LYS A 55 -1.03 8.29 14.87
C LYS A 55 -0.58 6.92 14.37
N ALA A 56 -0.42 6.81 13.08
CA ALA A 56 0.04 5.59 12.42
C ALA A 56 1.46 5.80 11.86
N ASP A 57 2.23 4.72 11.83
CA ASP A 57 3.52 4.64 11.14
C ASP A 57 3.34 4.30 9.66
N ILE A 58 2.26 3.61 9.32
CA ILE A 58 1.89 3.19 7.96
C ILE A 58 0.46 3.65 7.68
N CYS A 59 0.23 4.30 6.56
CA CYS A 59 -1.10 4.69 6.08
C CYS A 59 -1.40 3.99 4.76
N LEU A 60 -2.43 3.14 4.71
CA LEU A 60 -2.87 2.51 3.47
C LEU A 60 -4.20 3.10 3.02
N ILE A 61 -4.20 3.69 1.83
CA ILE A 61 -5.36 4.35 1.23
C ILE A 61 -5.78 3.58 -0.01
N ASN A 62 -6.94 2.91 0.06
CA ASN A 62 -7.54 2.22 -1.08
C ASN A 62 -8.56 3.13 -1.74
N THR A 63 -8.27 3.51 -2.99
CA THR A 63 -8.98 4.57 -3.73
C THR A 63 -9.95 3.99 -4.75
N CYS A 64 -10.96 4.79 -5.12
CA CYS A 64 -11.91 4.48 -6.18
C CYS A 64 -11.96 5.64 -7.18
N SER A 65 -11.98 5.32 -8.46
CA SER A 65 -12.13 6.29 -9.54
C SER A 65 -13.23 5.83 -10.49
N VAL A 66 -14.41 6.38 -10.31
CA VAL A 66 -15.55 6.16 -11.22
C VAL A 66 -16.10 7.49 -11.76
N THR A 67 -15.65 8.63 -11.21
CA THR A 67 -16.02 9.98 -11.63
C THR A 67 -14.96 10.98 -11.21
N GLU A 68 -14.90 12.16 -11.86
CA GLU A 68 -14.01 13.26 -11.46
C GLU A 68 -14.23 13.72 -10.01
N VAL A 69 -15.48 13.65 -9.53
CA VAL A 69 -15.81 13.94 -8.12
C VAL A 69 -15.16 12.91 -7.18
N ALA A 70 -15.11 11.64 -7.59
CA ALA A 70 -14.43 10.61 -6.82
C ALA A 70 -12.92 10.86 -6.77
N ASP A 71 -12.31 11.27 -7.87
CA ASP A 71 -10.89 11.60 -7.96
C ASP A 71 -10.52 12.76 -7.03
N HIS A 72 -11.33 13.82 -7.01
CA HIS A 72 -11.16 14.94 -6.07
C HIS A 72 -11.22 14.45 -4.61
N LYS A 73 -12.20 13.61 -4.27
CA LYS A 73 -12.31 13.01 -2.91
C LYS A 73 -11.11 12.14 -2.57
N CYS A 74 -10.56 11.40 -3.55
CA CYS A 74 -9.35 10.61 -3.35
C CYS A 74 -8.17 11.51 -2.99
N ARG A 75 -7.91 12.57 -3.76
CA ARG A 75 -6.83 13.53 -3.46
C ARG A 75 -7.00 14.17 -2.08
N GLN A 76 -8.21 14.63 -1.74
CA GLN A 76 -8.49 15.18 -0.41
C GLN A 76 -8.22 14.17 0.72
N ALA A 77 -8.59 12.91 0.52
CA ALA A 77 -8.35 11.86 1.50
C ALA A 77 -6.85 11.58 1.69
N ILE A 78 -6.08 11.54 0.59
CA ILE A 78 -4.62 11.36 0.64
C ILE A 78 -3.99 12.51 1.44
N HIS A 79 -4.25 13.77 1.07
CA HIS A 79 -3.71 14.93 1.79
C HIS A 79 -4.10 14.95 3.27
N ARG A 80 -5.33 14.54 3.60
CA ARG A 80 -5.78 14.45 5.00
C ARG A 80 -5.02 13.38 5.78
N MET A 81 -4.78 12.20 5.17
CA MET A 81 -4.04 11.13 5.82
C MET A 81 -2.58 11.51 6.07
N VAL A 82 -1.94 12.13 5.09
CA VAL A 82 -0.57 12.66 5.22
C VAL A 82 -0.48 13.68 6.36
N ARG A 83 -1.39 14.67 6.39
CA ARG A 83 -1.42 15.69 7.45
C ARG A 83 -1.65 15.13 8.85
N ASN A 84 -2.52 14.14 8.95
CA ASN A 84 -2.88 13.56 10.25
C ASN A 84 -1.80 12.63 10.81
N ASN A 85 -0.92 12.11 9.94
CA ASN A 85 0.13 11.16 10.29
C ASN A 85 1.47 11.63 9.72
N PRO A 86 2.03 12.74 10.20
CA PRO A 86 3.31 13.26 9.71
C PRO A 86 4.43 12.24 9.93
N GLY A 87 5.22 11.99 8.88
CA GLY A 87 6.29 11.00 8.90
C GLY A 87 5.85 9.55 8.69
N ALA A 88 4.55 9.27 8.58
CA ALA A 88 4.08 7.93 8.23
C ALA A 88 4.50 7.53 6.81
N PHE A 89 4.64 6.23 6.60
CA PHE A 89 4.81 5.65 5.27
C PHE A 89 3.43 5.53 4.59
N VAL A 90 3.22 6.27 3.51
CA VAL A 90 1.91 6.38 2.86
C VAL A 90 1.85 5.55 1.59
N ILE A 91 0.94 4.57 1.59
CA ILE A 91 0.67 3.67 0.47
C ILE A 91 -0.69 4.03 -0.14
N VAL A 92 -0.72 4.25 -1.44
CA VAL A 92 -1.97 4.48 -2.18
C VAL A 92 -2.18 3.37 -3.19
N THR A 93 -3.37 2.80 -3.20
CA THR A 93 -3.77 1.74 -4.14
C THR A 93 -5.23 1.90 -4.57
N GLY A 94 -5.72 1.05 -5.44
CA GLY A 94 -7.10 1.07 -5.92
C GLY A 94 -7.24 1.62 -7.33
N CYS A 95 -8.49 1.86 -7.74
CA CYS A 95 -8.80 2.24 -9.13
C CYS A 95 -8.20 3.60 -9.52
N TYR A 96 -8.24 4.59 -8.62
CA TYR A 96 -7.64 5.89 -8.88
C TYR A 96 -6.12 5.79 -9.00
N ALA A 97 -5.47 5.06 -8.09
CA ALA A 97 -4.04 4.79 -8.15
C ALA A 97 -3.62 4.06 -9.43
N GLN A 98 -4.48 3.18 -9.96
CA GLN A 98 -4.23 2.48 -11.23
C GLN A 98 -4.28 3.41 -12.43
N LEU A 99 -5.24 4.33 -12.48
CA LEU A 99 -5.46 5.21 -13.63
C LEU A 99 -4.53 6.42 -13.63
N GLU A 100 -4.24 6.96 -12.45
CA GLU A 100 -3.54 8.22 -12.21
C GLU A 100 -2.24 8.00 -11.41
N SER A 101 -1.58 6.86 -11.55
CA SER A 101 -0.42 6.47 -10.74
C SER A 101 0.68 7.52 -10.70
N GLU A 102 0.99 8.12 -11.85
CA GLU A 102 1.99 9.17 -11.96
C GLU A 102 1.60 10.46 -11.23
N ASN A 103 0.34 10.88 -11.33
CA ASN A 103 -0.16 12.06 -10.64
C ASN A 103 -0.25 11.83 -9.12
N VAL A 104 -0.63 10.62 -8.70
CA VAL A 104 -0.70 10.25 -7.29
C VAL A 104 0.70 10.17 -6.67
N SER A 105 1.69 9.67 -7.39
CA SER A 105 3.07 9.56 -6.90
C SER A 105 3.73 10.94 -6.67
N LYS A 106 3.26 11.97 -7.37
CA LYS A 106 3.72 13.36 -7.21
C LYS A 106 3.10 14.07 -6.00
N ILE A 107 2.12 13.47 -5.33
CA ILE A 107 1.52 14.06 -4.13
C ILE A 107 2.53 13.98 -2.99
N GLU A 108 2.88 15.13 -2.43
CA GLU A 108 3.82 15.20 -1.31
C GLU A 108 3.35 14.34 -0.13
N GLY A 109 4.27 13.51 0.38
CA GLY A 109 4.02 12.58 1.48
C GLY A 109 3.46 11.22 1.07
N VAL A 110 3.28 10.96 -0.24
CA VAL A 110 2.99 9.61 -0.77
C VAL A 110 4.32 8.91 -1.06
N ASP A 111 4.53 7.74 -0.47
CA ASP A 111 5.78 6.98 -0.60
C ASP A 111 5.67 5.84 -1.61
N LEU A 112 4.48 5.23 -1.73
CA LEU A 112 4.29 4.06 -2.57
C LEU A 112 2.91 4.08 -3.24
N VAL A 113 2.87 3.87 -4.55
CA VAL A 113 1.64 3.75 -5.34
C VAL A 113 1.60 2.38 -6.02
N LEU A 114 0.55 1.61 -5.75
CA LEU A 114 0.39 0.25 -6.26
C LEU A 114 -0.84 0.12 -7.16
N GLY A 115 -0.63 -0.32 -8.38
CA GLY A 115 -1.69 -0.69 -9.32
C GLY A 115 -2.32 -2.05 -9.01
N ALA A 116 -3.18 -2.50 -9.92
CA ALA A 116 -3.99 -3.71 -9.71
C ALA A 116 -3.15 -5.00 -9.72
N ASN A 117 -2.11 -5.09 -10.54
CA ASN A 117 -1.23 -6.27 -10.61
C ASN A 117 -0.32 -6.37 -9.38
N GLU A 118 0.13 -5.22 -8.91
CA GLU A 118 1.15 -5.10 -7.89
C GLU A 118 0.60 -5.32 -6.47
N LYS A 119 -0.72 -5.22 -6.30
CA LYS A 119 -1.41 -5.45 -5.02
C LYS A 119 -1.08 -6.79 -4.36
N ALA A 120 -0.90 -7.85 -5.17
CA ALA A 120 -0.56 -9.18 -4.66
C ALA A 120 0.79 -9.21 -3.97
N ASN A 121 1.72 -8.34 -4.36
CA ASN A 121 3.07 -8.24 -3.85
C ASN A 121 3.26 -7.02 -2.92
N LEU A 122 2.17 -6.54 -2.29
CA LEU A 122 2.19 -5.38 -1.39
C LEU A 122 3.36 -5.43 -0.41
N ILE A 123 3.56 -6.57 0.24
CA ILE A 123 4.58 -6.71 1.29
C ILE A 123 5.98 -6.55 0.73
N GLN A 124 6.25 -7.13 -0.46
CA GLN A 124 7.56 -6.98 -1.11
C GLN A 124 7.85 -5.52 -1.43
N TYR A 125 6.92 -4.85 -2.12
CA TYR A 125 7.10 -3.44 -2.48
C TYR A 125 7.19 -2.52 -1.26
N LEU A 126 6.40 -2.81 -0.21
CA LEU A 126 6.48 -2.06 1.04
C LEU A 126 7.85 -2.23 1.69
N SER A 127 8.39 -3.45 1.77
CA SER A 127 9.69 -3.73 2.38
C SER A 127 10.81 -3.03 1.64
N ASP A 128 10.81 -3.09 0.31
CA ASP A 128 11.82 -2.45 -0.53
C ASP A 128 11.78 -0.93 -0.41
N ALA A 129 10.59 -0.34 -0.50
CA ALA A 129 10.41 1.11 -0.40
C ALA A 129 10.65 1.63 1.03
N TRP A 130 10.29 0.85 2.05
CA TRP A 130 10.59 1.16 3.44
C TRP A 130 12.09 1.22 3.70
N ALA A 131 12.83 0.19 3.25
CA ALA A 131 14.28 0.15 3.39
C ALA A 131 14.95 1.36 2.71
N GLN A 132 14.48 1.76 1.53
CA GLN A 132 15.01 2.91 0.80
C GLN A 132 14.75 4.24 1.55
N LYS A 133 13.52 4.46 2.05
CA LYS A 133 13.17 5.67 2.80
C LYS A 133 14.05 5.83 4.03
N PHE A 134 14.20 4.80 4.84
CA PHE A 134 14.97 4.86 6.08
C PHE A 134 16.48 4.84 5.84
N ALA A 135 16.98 4.22 4.76
CA ALA A 135 18.40 4.33 4.39
C ALA A 135 18.77 5.77 4.01
N GLN A 136 17.88 6.50 3.36
CA GLN A 136 18.07 7.91 3.02
C GLN A 136 18.03 8.81 4.27
N GLU A 137 17.07 8.61 5.17
CA GLU A 137 16.95 9.40 6.41
C GLU A 137 18.15 9.23 7.35
N ASN A 138 18.78 8.04 7.35
CA ASN A 138 19.94 7.74 8.22
C ASN A 138 21.31 7.95 7.54
N GLY A 139 21.35 8.52 6.33
CA GLY A 139 22.60 8.76 5.60
C GLY A 139 23.31 7.49 5.09
N LEU A 140 22.62 6.34 5.10
CA LEU A 140 23.12 5.02 4.67
C LEU A 140 22.77 4.72 3.21
N ALA A 141 22.59 5.73 2.39
CA ALA A 141 22.18 5.61 0.98
C ALA A 141 23.05 4.68 0.11
N ALA A 142 24.27 4.38 0.56
CA ALA A 142 25.20 3.46 -0.13
C ALA A 142 24.80 1.98 -0.03
N LEU A 143 23.84 1.60 0.82
CA LEU A 143 23.41 0.23 1.05
C LEU A 143 22.06 -0.11 0.38
N ALA A 144 21.46 0.85 -0.33
CA ALA A 144 20.21 0.61 -1.05
C ALA A 144 20.45 -0.31 -2.27
N PRO A 145 19.57 -1.27 -2.53
CA PRO A 145 19.70 -2.13 -3.71
C PRO A 145 19.67 -1.31 -5.00
N GLN A 146 20.72 -1.43 -5.81
CA GLN A 146 20.93 -0.68 -7.07
C GLN A 146 20.12 -1.25 -8.24
N ASN A 147 18.84 -1.49 -8.08
CA ASN A 147 17.99 -1.92 -9.18
C ASN A 147 16.98 -0.82 -9.53
N GLY A 148 17.38 0.06 -10.45
CA GLY A 148 16.51 1.05 -11.08
C GLY A 148 16.73 2.49 -10.60
N ASP A 149 16.67 3.42 -11.52
CA ASP A 149 16.92 4.86 -11.46
C ASP A 149 16.77 5.53 -10.08
N ALA A 150 17.87 6.02 -9.56
CA ALA A 150 18.04 6.66 -8.24
C ALA A 150 17.36 8.05 -8.12
N ALA A 151 16.34 8.34 -8.90
CA ALA A 151 15.74 9.69 -9.01
C ALA A 151 14.35 9.87 -8.41
N ALA A 152 13.73 8.85 -7.80
CA ALA A 152 12.36 9.01 -7.33
C ALA A 152 12.19 8.62 -5.85
N LEU A 153 12.10 9.63 -4.98
CA LEU A 153 11.58 9.52 -3.61
C LEU A 153 10.14 8.95 -3.55
N HIS A 154 9.47 8.88 -4.69
CA HIS A 154 8.09 8.42 -4.83
C HIS A 154 8.04 7.26 -5.81
N GLN A 155 7.86 6.05 -5.29
CA GLN A 155 7.78 4.86 -6.13
C GLN A 155 6.34 4.60 -6.58
N HIS A 156 6.15 4.43 -7.88
CA HIS A 156 4.87 3.97 -8.39
C HIS A 156 5.05 2.72 -9.23
N TYR A 157 4.18 1.75 -9.02
CA TYR A 157 4.12 0.50 -9.75
C TYR A 157 2.70 0.33 -10.29
N SER A 158 2.54 0.46 -11.60
CA SER A 158 1.28 0.16 -12.27
C SER A 158 1.53 -0.20 -13.73
N VAL A 159 0.69 -1.08 -14.26
CA VAL A 159 0.66 -1.42 -15.68
C VAL A 159 -0.64 -0.90 -16.30
N LYS A 160 -0.68 -0.76 -17.64
CA LYS A 160 -1.90 -0.37 -18.35
C LYS A 160 -3.04 -1.33 -18.00
N THR A 161 -4.26 -0.82 -17.84
CA THR A 161 -5.43 -1.61 -17.42
C THR A 161 -5.66 -2.85 -18.30
N LYS A 162 -5.34 -2.78 -19.60
CA LYS A 162 -5.44 -3.92 -20.54
C LYS A 162 -4.41 -5.03 -20.27
N GLU A 163 -3.36 -4.74 -19.52
CA GLU A 163 -2.26 -5.67 -19.21
C GLU A 163 -2.43 -6.32 -17.82
N ILE A 164 -3.53 -6.03 -17.12
CA ILE A 164 -3.83 -6.63 -15.82
C ILE A 164 -4.12 -8.12 -16.00
N LYS A 165 -3.25 -8.96 -15.48
CA LYS A 165 -3.33 -10.43 -15.58
C LYS A 165 -3.50 -11.12 -14.22
N THR A 166 -3.34 -10.39 -13.13
CA THR A 166 -3.38 -10.98 -11.79
C THR A 166 -4.72 -10.75 -11.12
N PHE A 167 -5.25 -11.80 -10.51
CA PHE A 167 -6.42 -11.75 -9.66
C PHE A 167 -6.01 -12.04 -8.21
N GLN A 168 -6.30 -11.12 -7.31
CA GLN A 168 -6.11 -11.34 -5.88
C GLN A 168 -7.47 -11.57 -5.22
N PRO A 169 -7.74 -12.81 -4.74
CA PRO A 169 -8.93 -13.05 -3.94
C PRO A 169 -8.86 -12.27 -2.64
N SER A 170 -9.98 -11.72 -2.24
CA SER A 170 -10.07 -10.98 -0.99
C SER A 170 -11.43 -11.17 -0.32
N CYS A 171 -11.46 -11.08 1.00
CA CYS A 171 -12.71 -11.11 1.76
C CYS A 171 -12.67 -10.07 2.88
N SER A 172 -13.81 -9.46 3.16
CA SER A 172 -13.93 -8.57 4.32
C SER A 172 -14.04 -9.39 5.59
N ARG A 173 -13.29 -9.00 6.63
CA ARG A 173 -13.35 -9.56 7.99
C ARG A 173 -13.50 -8.43 9.01
N GLY A 174 -13.97 -8.76 10.22
CA GLY A 174 -14.07 -7.81 11.32
C GLY A 174 -15.51 -7.45 11.69
N ASN A 175 -15.75 -6.28 12.27
CA ASN A 175 -17.00 -5.84 12.93
C ASN A 175 -18.19 -5.58 11.98
N ARG A 176 -18.26 -6.26 10.84
CA ARG A 176 -19.36 -6.14 9.89
C ARG A 176 -20.29 -7.34 10.01
N THR A 177 -21.58 -7.09 9.90
CA THR A 177 -22.64 -8.12 9.89
C THR A 177 -22.64 -8.95 8.60
N ARG A 178 -21.92 -8.55 7.55
CA ARG A 178 -21.83 -9.23 6.27
C ARG A 178 -20.39 -9.33 5.80
N TYR A 179 -20.02 -10.49 5.29
CA TYR A 179 -18.74 -10.73 4.62
C TYR A 179 -18.90 -10.51 3.12
N PHE A 180 -17.91 -9.89 2.51
CA PHE A 180 -17.81 -9.73 1.06
C PHE A 180 -16.61 -10.52 0.57
N LEU A 181 -16.85 -11.38 -0.39
CA LEU A 181 -15.82 -12.17 -1.06
C LEU A 181 -15.64 -11.65 -2.48
N LYS A 182 -14.40 -11.34 -2.83
CA LYS A 182 -14.02 -11.03 -4.21
C LYS A 182 -13.78 -12.35 -4.93
N VAL A 183 -14.57 -12.65 -5.96
CA VAL A 183 -14.52 -13.90 -6.73
C VAL A 183 -14.08 -13.69 -8.19
N GLN A 184 -13.80 -12.45 -8.59
CA GLN A 184 -13.39 -12.11 -9.95
C GLN A 184 -12.40 -10.93 -9.93
#